data_e34d7a67d1057357f74d16cf18b49eac
#
_entry.id   e34d7a67d1057357f74d16cf18b49eac
#
_cell.length_a   1.000
_cell.length_b   1.000
_cell.length_c   1.000
_cell.angle_alpha   90.00
_cell.angle_beta   90.00
_cell.angle_gamma   90.00
#
_symmetry.space_group_name_H-M   'P 1'
#
loop_
_entity.id
_entity.type
_entity.pdbx_description
1 polymer ?
#
loop_
_entity_poly.entity_id
_entity_poly.type
_entity_poly.pdbx_seq_one_letter_code
_entity_poly.pdbx_strand_id
1 'polypeptide(L)'
;FFAAGMSSSITAPYAAAFASSGVLGWKGGSNSKGFRAVWLGIILIGFIVSLSNFNPLTVIIFAQVANGLILPVASIFLIIVLNNRQKMGSLVNNLKQNIYGGLIVLIVSVLGLWNILRIFLK
;
A
#
# COMPACT_ATOMS: atom_id res chain seq x y z
N PHE A 1 0.83 21.22 -8.63
CA PHE A 1 1.62 20.50 -7.62
C PHE A 1 1.12 20.72 -6.19
N PHE A 2 0.84 21.97 -5.78
CA PHE A 2 0.38 22.27 -4.42
C PHE A 2 -0.95 21.58 -4.08
N ALA A 3 -1.96 21.69 -4.94
CA ALA A 3 -3.26 21.03 -4.72
C ALA A 3 -3.14 19.50 -4.67
N ALA A 4 -2.33 18.91 -5.54
CA ALA A 4 -2.07 17.48 -5.54
C ALA A 4 -1.35 17.02 -4.26
N GLY A 5 -0.35 17.77 -3.80
CA GLY A 5 0.36 17.51 -2.56
C GLY A 5 -0.55 17.59 -1.34
N MET A 6 -1.39 18.60 -1.24
CA MET A 6 -2.36 18.74 -0.15
C MET A 6 -3.39 17.62 -0.14
N SER A 7 -3.93 17.27 -1.30
CA SER A 7 -4.88 16.16 -1.41
C SER A 7 -4.25 14.84 -0.96
N SER A 8 -3.05 14.53 -1.44
CA SER A 8 -2.36 13.29 -1.08
C SER A 8 -1.97 13.22 0.39
N SER A 9 -1.53 14.34 0.99
CA SER A 9 -1.13 14.39 2.40
C SER A 9 -2.29 14.13 3.38
N ILE A 10 -3.52 14.35 2.96
CA ILE A 10 -4.73 14.06 3.75
C ILE A 10 -5.26 12.65 3.43
N THR A 11 -5.34 12.32 2.13
CA THR A 11 -6.01 11.10 1.67
C THR A 11 -5.19 9.85 1.98
N ALA A 12 -3.88 9.89 1.85
CA ALA A 12 -3.03 8.72 2.09
C ALA A 12 -3.04 8.27 3.57
N PRO A 13 -2.86 9.15 4.57
CA PRO A 13 -3.00 8.78 5.97
C PRO A 13 -4.41 8.28 6.32
N TYR A 14 -5.45 8.88 5.72
CA TYR A 14 -6.82 8.46 5.93
C TYR A 14 -7.07 7.05 5.40
N ALA A 15 -6.61 6.75 4.17
CA ALA A 15 -6.73 5.43 3.57
C ALA A 15 -5.97 4.36 4.37
N ALA A 16 -4.78 4.67 4.87
CA ALA A 16 -4.00 3.77 5.71
C ALA A 16 -4.71 3.48 7.05
N ALA A 17 -5.27 4.50 7.71
CA ALA A 17 -6.04 4.33 8.94
C ALA A 17 -7.32 3.53 8.68
N PHE A 18 -7.98 3.73 7.54
CA PHE A 18 -9.17 2.98 7.15
C PHE A 18 -8.85 1.50 6.91
N ALA A 19 -7.79 1.21 6.17
CA ALA A 19 -7.32 -0.16 5.96
C ALA A 19 -6.95 -0.85 7.29
N SER A 20 -6.24 -0.14 8.17
CA SER A 20 -5.88 -0.64 9.50
C SER A 20 -7.11 -0.96 10.35
N SER A 21 -8.16 -0.12 10.28
CA SER A 21 -9.41 -0.35 11.02
C SER A 21 -10.14 -1.61 10.54
N GLY A 22 -10.09 -1.89 9.24
CA GLY A 22 -10.66 -3.11 8.66
C GLY A 22 -9.91 -4.38 9.10
N VAL A 23 -8.59 -4.34 9.10
CA VAL A 23 -7.74 -5.48 9.49
C VAL A 23 -7.83 -5.76 10.99
N LEU A 24 -7.83 -4.72 11.82
CA LEU A 24 -7.87 -4.83 13.28
C LEU A 24 -9.29 -4.94 13.84
N GLY A 25 -10.31 -4.87 12.98
CA GLY A 25 -11.72 -5.04 13.38
C GLY A 25 -12.24 -3.96 14.33
N TRP A 26 -11.74 -2.74 14.24
CA TRP A 26 -12.19 -1.66 15.12
C TRP A 26 -13.65 -1.27 14.82
N LYS A 27 -14.49 -1.50 15.82
CA LYS A 27 -15.90 -1.09 15.76
C LYS A 27 -15.97 0.44 15.92
N GLY A 28 -16.57 1.12 14.95
CA GLY A 28 -16.76 2.58 14.99
C GLY A 28 -16.16 3.35 13.82
N GLY A 29 -15.51 2.69 12.86
CA GLY A 29 -14.98 3.32 11.65
C GLY A 29 -14.05 4.50 11.96
N SER A 30 -14.24 5.63 11.29
CA SER A 30 -13.42 6.86 11.46
C SER A 30 -13.55 7.52 12.84
N ASN A 31 -14.56 7.15 13.64
CA ASN A 31 -14.74 7.68 14.99
C ASN A 31 -14.01 6.86 16.08
N SER A 32 -13.43 5.72 15.73
CA SER A 32 -12.69 4.90 16.69
C SER A 32 -11.40 5.61 17.13
N LYS A 33 -11.03 5.42 18.39
CA LYS A 33 -9.76 5.96 18.92
C LYS A 33 -8.55 5.42 18.17
N GLY A 34 -8.60 4.14 17.77
CA GLY A 34 -7.54 3.50 16.99
C GLY A 34 -7.36 4.13 15.61
N PHE A 35 -8.45 4.41 14.89
CA PHE A 35 -8.39 5.11 13.60
C PHE A 35 -7.70 6.47 13.74
N ARG A 36 -8.14 7.28 14.71
CA ARG A 36 -7.55 8.62 14.95
C ARG A 36 -6.07 8.53 15.33
N ALA A 37 -5.69 7.53 16.14
CA ALA A 37 -4.31 7.33 16.54
C ALA A 37 -3.40 7.00 15.35
N VAL A 38 -3.84 6.09 14.45
CA VAL A 38 -3.09 5.75 13.25
C VAL A 38 -3.02 6.93 12.29
N TRP A 39 -4.13 7.60 12.04
CA TRP A 39 -4.20 8.77 11.16
C TRP A 39 -3.30 9.90 11.63
N LEU A 40 -3.40 10.28 12.90
CA LEU A 40 -2.55 11.31 13.50
C LEU A 40 -1.09 10.87 13.55
N GLY A 41 -0.82 9.62 13.86
CA GLY A 41 0.53 9.07 13.90
C GLY A 41 1.25 9.20 12.55
N ILE A 42 0.58 8.86 11.45
CA ILE A 42 1.15 8.98 10.10
C ILE A 42 1.42 10.46 9.75
N ILE A 43 0.48 11.36 10.08
CA ILE A 43 0.65 12.80 9.84
C ILE A 43 1.83 13.34 10.66
N LEU A 44 1.93 12.97 11.94
CA LEU A 44 3.03 13.41 12.81
C LEU A 44 4.38 12.91 12.31
N ILE A 45 4.49 11.65 11.90
CA ILE A 45 5.71 11.10 11.31
C ILE A 45 6.08 11.87 10.05
N GLY A 46 5.12 12.10 9.14
CA GLY A 46 5.33 12.90 7.93
C GLY A 46 5.79 14.33 8.24
N PHE A 47 5.21 14.95 9.26
CA PHE A 47 5.59 16.28 9.71
C PHE A 47 7.03 16.32 10.28
N ILE A 48 7.40 15.34 11.13
CA ILE A 48 8.75 15.23 11.68
C ILE A 48 9.78 15.03 10.57
N VAL A 49 9.49 14.14 9.60
CA VAL A 49 10.36 13.91 8.44
C VAL A 49 10.48 15.18 7.59
N SER A 50 9.40 15.95 7.43
CA SER A 50 9.41 17.20 6.68
C SER A 50 10.25 18.30 7.35
N LEU A 51 10.29 18.32 8.68
CA LEU A 51 11.15 19.26 9.46
C LEU A 51 12.62 18.82 9.49
N SER A 52 12.88 17.53 9.25
CA SER A 52 14.24 17.02 9.13
C SER A 52 14.80 17.46 7.78
N ASN A 53 16.04 17.94 7.75
CA ASN A 53 16.72 18.38 6.51
C ASN A 53 17.02 17.23 5.53
N PHE A 54 16.15 16.22 5.47
CA PHE A 54 16.28 15.14 4.51
C PHE A 54 15.95 15.65 3.10
N ASN A 55 16.76 15.24 2.13
CA ASN A 55 16.49 15.53 0.74
C ASN A 55 15.17 14.83 0.33
N PRO A 56 14.15 15.59 -0.15
CA PRO A 56 12.86 15.02 -0.54
C PRO A 56 12.99 13.87 -1.56
N LEU A 57 13.98 13.95 -2.44
CA LEU A 57 14.25 12.91 -3.44
C LEU A 57 14.60 11.57 -2.78
N THR A 58 15.41 11.61 -1.72
CA THR A 58 15.78 10.41 -0.96
C THR A 58 14.57 9.75 -0.31
N VAL A 59 13.66 10.55 0.27
CA VAL A 59 12.42 10.05 0.88
C VAL A 59 11.52 9.39 -0.17
N ILE A 60 11.39 10.00 -1.36
CA ILE A 60 10.60 9.45 -2.47
C ILE A 60 11.21 8.12 -2.95
N ILE A 61 12.52 8.05 -3.12
CA ILE A 61 13.21 6.81 -3.53
C ILE A 61 12.97 5.70 -2.52
N PHE A 62 13.09 6.00 -1.23
CA PHE A 62 12.85 5.03 -0.16
C PHE A 62 11.40 4.50 -0.17
N ALA A 63 10.43 5.40 -0.35
CA ALA A 63 9.02 5.03 -0.49
C ALA A 63 8.77 4.15 -1.70
N GLN A 64 9.44 4.41 -2.83
CA GLN A 64 9.33 3.58 -4.03
C GLN A 64 9.93 2.18 -3.86
N VAL A 65 11.05 2.07 -3.14
CA VAL A 65 11.63 0.75 -2.77
C VAL A 65 10.64 -0.06 -1.93
N ALA A 66 10.08 0.58 -0.90
CA ALA A 66 9.08 -0.06 -0.05
C ALA A 66 7.86 -0.54 -0.85
N ASN A 67 7.33 0.31 -1.74
CA ASN A 67 6.22 -0.07 -2.63
C ASN A 67 6.61 -1.21 -3.59
N GLY A 68 7.83 -1.19 -4.13
CA GLY A 68 8.34 -2.26 -4.99
C GLY A 68 8.40 -3.63 -4.30
N LEU A 69 8.59 -3.66 -2.97
CA LEU A 69 8.57 -4.89 -2.16
C LEU A 69 7.15 -5.31 -1.77
N ILE A 70 6.32 -4.35 -1.37
CA ILE A 70 4.97 -4.61 -0.84
C ILE A 70 3.99 -5.03 -1.95
N LEU A 71 4.08 -4.40 -3.14
CA LEU A 71 3.14 -4.65 -4.22
C LEU A 71 3.09 -6.12 -4.69
N PRO A 72 4.21 -6.82 -4.93
CA PRO A 72 4.19 -8.23 -5.29
C PRO A 72 3.54 -9.09 -4.20
N VAL A 73 3.89 -8.85 -2.93
CA VAL A 73 3.34 -9.59 -1.79
C VAL A 73 1.82 -9.38 -1.68
N ALA A 74 1.36 -8.14 -1.78
CA ALA A 74 -0.07 -7.82 -1.76
C ALA A 74 -0.83 -8.44 -2.94
N SER A 75 -0.22 -8.46 -4.14
CA SER A 75 -0.82 -9.04 -5.33
C SER A 75 -0.95 -10.56 -5.23
N ILE A 76 0.07 -11.25 -4.71
CA ILE A 76 0.03 -12.70 -4.44
C ILE A 76 -1.07 -13.00 -3.41
N PHE A 77 -1.12 -12.24 -2.31
CA PHE A 77 -2.11 -12.42 -1.27
C PHE A 77 -3.54 -12.22 -1.81
N LEU A 78 -3.74 -11.23 -2.68
CA LEU A 78 -5.02 -10.99 -3.35
C LEU A 78 -5.46 -12.21 -4.18
N ILE A 79 -4.59 -12.81 -4.97
CA ILE A 79 -4.91 -14.01 -5.77
C ILE A 79 -5.29 -15.18 -4.84
N ILE A 80 -4.56 -15.37 -3.74
CA ILE A 80 -4.88 -16.43 -2.77
C ILE A 80 -6.28 -16.23 -2.18
N VAL A 81 -6.62 -15.00 -1.80
CA VAL A 81 -7.95 -14.68 -1.24
C VAL A 81 -9.06 -14.88 -2.28
N LEU A 82 -8.84 -14.42 -3.52
CA LEU A 82 -9.81 -14.54 -4.62
C LEU A 82 -10.06 -16.00 -5.04
N ASN A 83 -9.11 -16.89 -4.79
CA ASN A 83 -9.27 -18.33 -5.05
C ASN A 83 -9.92 -19.09 -3.89
N ASN A 84 -10.15 -18.45 -2.76
CA ASN A 84 -10.73 -19.10 -1.60
C ASN A 84 -12.26 -19.17 -1.69
N ARG A 85 -12.80 -20.35 -1.97
CA ARG A 85 -14.26 -20.59 -2.08
C ARG A 85 -15.04 -20.26 -0.80
N GLN A 86 -14.44 -20.46 0.36
CA GLN A 86 -15.12 -20.18 1.64
C GLN A 86 -15.34 -18.68 1.85
N LYS A 87 -14.46 -17.82 1.31
CA LYS A 87 -14.55 -16.37 1.45
C LYS A 87 -15.30 -15.72 0.29
N MET A 88 -15.14 -16.25 -0.94
CA MET A 88 -15.65 -15.63 -2.16
C MET A 88 -16.96 -16.28 -2.68
N GLY A 89 -17.35 -17.46 -2.19
CA GLY A 89 -18.58 -18.13 -2.59
C GLY A 89 -18.65 -18.34 -4.11
N SER A 90 -19.64 -17.72 -4.76
CA SER A 90 -19.85 -17.77 -6.22
C SER A 90 -18.90 -16.85 -7.01
N LEU A 91 -18.18 -15.95 -6.35
CA LEU A 91 -17.26 -14.97 -6.98
C LEU A 91 -15.82 -15.47 -7.04
N VAL A 92 -15.59 -16.76 -6.84
CA VAL A 92 -14.26 -17.36 -6.97
C VAL A 92 -13.72 -17.19 -8.39
N ASN A 93 -12.45 -16.85 -8.49
CA ASN A 93 -11.79 -16.68 -9.78
C ASN A 93 -11.89 -17.93 -10.66
N ASN A 94 -12.21 -17.70 -11.93
CA ASN A 94 -12.12 -18.70 -12.99
C ASN A 94 -10.66 -18.89 -13.42
N LEU A 95 -10.37 -20.02 -14.11
CA LEU A 95 -9.04 -20.32 -14.63
C LEU A 95 -8.44 -19.16 -15.45
N LYS A 96 -9.24 -18.53 -16.30
CA LYS A 96 -8.82 -17.37 -17.12
C LYS A 96 -8.41 -16.18 -16.23
N GLN A 97 -9.20 -15.88 -15.20
CA GLN A 97 -8.92 -14.80 -14.24
C GLN A 97 -7.64 -15.07 -13.45
N ASN A 98 -7.38 -16.32 -13.09
CA ASN A 98 -6.15 -16.72 -12.43
C ASN A 98 -4.91 -16.57 -13.32
N ILE A 99 -5.04 -16.89 -14.61
CA ILE A 99 -3.94 -16.70 -15.57
C ILE A 99 -3.63 -15.21 -15.72
N TYR A 100 -4.65 -14.37 -15.92
CA TYR A 100 -4.45 -12.91 -15.99
C TYR A 100 -3.90 -12.33 -14.68
N GLY A 101 -4.44 -12.75 -13.55
CA GLY A 101 -3.94 -12.35 -12.23
C GLY A 101 -2.48 -12.76 -12.02
N GLY A 102 -2.12 -14.00 -12.36
CA GLY A 102 -0.75 -14.50 -12.29
C GLY A 102 0.21 -13.72 -13.19
N LEU A 103 -0.23 -13.37 -14.40
CA LEU A 103 0.55 -12.57 -15.34
C LEU A 103 0.79 -11.15 -14.81
N ILE A 104 -0.22 -10.53 -14.21
CA ILE A 104 -0.11 -9.22 -13.56
C ILE A 104 0.89 -9.29 -12.38
N VAL A 105 0.78 -10.31 -11.52
CA VAL A 105 1.72 -10.50 -10.39
C VAL A 105 3.14 -10.67 -10.91
N LEU A 106 3.35 -11.43 -11.97
CA LEU A 106 4.67 -11.63 -12.55
C LEU A 106 5.25 -10.31 -13.07
N ILE A 107 4.47 -9.53 -13.81
CA ILE A 107 4.90 -8.21 -14.31
C ILE A 107 5.24 -7.27 -13.16
N VAL A 108 4.37 -7.16 -12.16
CA VAL A 108 4.58 -6.31 -10.99
C VAL A 108 5.82 -6.72 -10.20
N SER A 109 6.03 -8.03 -10.05
CA SER A 109 7.22 -8.59 -9.36
C SER A 109 8.52 -8.27 -10.11
N VAL A 110 8.52 -8.45 -11.44
CA VAL A 110 9.69 -8.12 -12.27
C VAL A 110 9.99 -6.62 -12.22
N LEU A 111 8.97 -5.77 -12.34
CA LEU A 111 9.15 -4.31 -12.25
C LEU A 111 9.61 -3.87 -10.86
N GLY A 112 9.08 -4.47 -9.80
CA GLY A 112 9.50 -4.20 -8.43
C GLY A 112 10.96 -4.56 -8.20
N LEU A 113 11.37 -5.77 -8.60
CA LEU A 113 12.76 -6.23 -8.52
C LEU A 113 13.69 -5.37 -9.36
N TRP A 114 13.29 -5.04 -10.60
CA TRP A 114 14.06 -4.16 -11.48
C TRP A 114 14.31 -2.79 -10.85
N ASN A 115 13.28 -2.22 -10.24
CA ASN A 115 13.38 -0.92 -9.57
C ASN A 115 14.36 -0.94 -8.40
N ILE A 116 14.32 -2.01 -7.61
CA ILE A 116 15.25 -2.22 -6.49
C ILE A 116 16.69 -2.38 -7.01
N LEU A 117 16.91 -3.27 -7.98
CA LEU A 117 18.23 -3.50 -8.57
C LEU A 117 18.84 -2.21 -9.15
N ARG A 118 18.02 -1.40 -9.82
CA ARG A 118 18.48 -0.13 -10.42
C ARG A 118 18.95 0.88 -9.37
N ILE A 119 18.40 0.83 -8.15
CA ILE A 119 18.79 1.73 -7.06
C ILE A 119 20.11 1.27 -6.43
N PHE A 120 20.31 -0.06 -6.30
CA PHE A 120 21.54 -0.62 -5.72
C PHE A 120 22.73 -0.64 -6.69
N LEU A 121 22.47 -0.62 -8.00
CA LEU A 121 23.53 -0.64 -9.04
C LEU A 121 23.98 0.78 -9.45
N LYS A 122 23.44 1.84 -8.83
CA LYS A 122 23.79 3.23 -9.11
C LYS A 122 24.46 3.88 -7.90
#